data_318283d72e04d59ebb25e5b0d7b83e80
#
_entry.id   318283d72e04d59ebb25e5b0d7b83e80
#
_cell.length_a   1.000
_cell.length_b   1.000
_cell.length_c   1.000
_cell.angle_alpha   90.00
_cell.angle_beta   90.00
_cell.angle_gamma   90.00
#
_symmetry.space_group_name_H-M   'P 1'
#
loop_
_entity.id
_entity.type
_entity.pdbx_description
1 polymer ?
#
loop_
_entity_poly.entity_id
_entity_poly.type
_entity_poly.pdbx_seq_one_letter_code
_entity_poly.pdbx_strand_id
1 'polypeptide(L)'
;MDPNEKAVYLTFDDGPIPEVTPWVLDLLDKHNIKATFFMVGDNIRKHPDEFRMVVERGHRIGNHTFNHIRGFEYTAKNYLGNTEQAKIFMEMGGDINCNVEKVLYPLLFRPPHGHMFANQYLTLKRTYKIVMWDLVTRDYSKKLRGPQVLANVMRYARNGSIITFHDSLKSWCNGNLQYALPRAIDFLKEEGYELKVL
;
A
#
# COMPACT_ATOMS: atom_id res chain seq x y z
N MET A 1 9.72 -13.45 10.13
CA MET A 1 8.68 -13.05 11.12
C MET A 1 8.84 -13.97 12.30
N ASP A 2 8.84 -13.45 13.51
CA ASP A 2 8.88 -14.28 14.71
C ASP A 2 7.51 -14.97 14.86
N PRO A 3 7.43 -16.31 14.90
CA PRO A 3 6.17 -17.03 15.03
C PRO A 3 5.48 -16.80 16.39
N ASN A 4 6.20 -16.29 17.37
CA ASN A 4 5.68 -16.00 18.71
C ASN A 4 5.13 -14.56 18.82
N GLU A 5 5.30 -13.73 17.81
CA GLU A 5 4.86 -12.35 17.81
C GLU A 5 3.52 -12.21 17.10
N LYS A 6 2.50 -11.74 17.83
CA LYS A 6 1.16 -11.51 17.26
C LYS A 6 1.14 -10.18 16.50
N ALA A 7 1.54 -10.19 15.24
CA ALA A 7 1.69 -9.00 14.41
C ALA A 7 0.90 -9.10 13.10
N VAL A 8 0.46 -7.95 12.58
CA VAL A 8 -0.11 -7.79 11.23
C VAL A 8 0.49 -6.56 10.55
N TYR A 9 0.41 -6.52 9.22
CA TYR A 9 0.96 -5.46 8.41
C TYR A 9 -0.15 -4.78 7.62
N LEU A 10 -0.48 -3.52 7.96
CA LEU A 10 -1.40 -2.72 7.16
C LEU A 10 -0.66 -2.18 5.93
N THR A 11 -1.28 -2.37 4.78
CA THR A 11 -0.77 -1.83 3.51
C THR A 11 -1.87 -1.11 2.75
N PHE A 12 -1.49 -0.08 1.98
CA PHE A 12 -2.37 0.71 1.15
C PHE A 12 -1.85 0.72 -0.29
N ASP A 13 -2.74 0.50 -1.25
CA ASP A 13 -2.41 0.49 -2.68
C ASP A 13 -3.11 1.66 -3.38
N ASP A 14 -2.61 2.09 -4.53
CA ASP A 14 -3.15 3.05 -5.50
C ASP A 14 -2.85 4.54 -5.23
N GLY A 15 -2.54 4.96 -4.03
CA GLY A 15 -2.22 6.35 -3.69
C GLY A 15 -0.95 6.91 -4.36
N PRO A 16 -0.55 8.15 -4.04
CA PRO A 16 -1.25 9.11 -3.17
C PRO A 16 -2.43 9.81 -3.87
N ILE A 17 -3.49 10.11 -3.12
CA ILE A 17 -4.68 10.82 -3.59
C ILE A 17 -5.03 11.94 -2.58
N PRO A 18 -5.20 13.20 -3.01
CA PRO A 18 -5.39 14.34 -2.10
C PRO A 18 -6.57 14.22 -1.15
N GLU A 19 -7.68 13.63 -1.62
CA GLU A 19 -8.90 13.47 -0.81
C GLU A 19 -8.82 12.32 0.19
N VAL A 20 -7.89 11.38 -0.01
CA VAL A 20 -7.87 10.09 0.70
C VAL A 20 -6.65 9.91 1.55
N THR A 21 -5.45 10.08 0.95
CA THR A 21 -4.18 9.78 1.61
C THR A 21 -3.97 10.58 2.89
N PRO A 22 -4.23 11.91 2.94
CA PRO A 22 -4.12 12.67 4.20
C PRO A 22 -5.03 12.16 5.30
N TRP A 23 -6.28 11.80 4.98
CA TRP A 23 -7.21 11.23 5.95
C TRP A 23 -6.73 9.89 6.51
N VAL A 24 -6.17 9.03 5.65
CA VAL A 24 -5.56 7.76 6.11
C VAL A 24 -4.40 8.04 7.06
N LEU A 25 -3.53 8.99 6.71
CA LEU A 25 -2.38 9.36 7.53
C LEU A 25 -2.78 9.90 8.89
N ASP A 26 -3.79 10.78 8.95
CA ASP A 26 -4.30 11.35 10.21
C ASP A 26 -4.89 10.25 11.10
N LEU A 27 -5.58 9.28 10.51
CA LEU A 27 -6.10 8.13 11.25
C LEU A 27 -4.97 7.25 11.82
N LEU A 28 -3.93 6.96 11.03
CA LEU A 28 -2.78 6.19 11.46
C LEU A 28 -2.01 6.88 12.59
N ASP A 29 -1.81 8.20 12.49
CA ASP A 29 -1.17 9.00 13.53
C ASP A 29 -1.99 9.01 14.82
N LYS A 30 -3.32 9.16 14.74
CA LYS A 30 -4.23 9.05 15.91
C LYS A 30 -4.05 7.74 16.67
N HIS A 31 -3.78 6.66 15.96
CA HIS A 31 -3.57 5.33 16.54
C HIS A 31 -2.09 5.04 16.87
N ASN A 32 -1.17 5.96 16.57
CA ASN A 32 0.29 5.82 16.72
C ASN A 32 0.81 4.56 16.01
N ILE A 33 0.40 4.35 14.75
CA ILE A 33 0.83 3.24 13.92
C ILE A 33 1.41 3.72 12.60
N LYS A 34 2.36 2.96 12.06
CA LYS A 34 2.90 3.18 10.72
C LYS A 34 2.47 2.04 9.80
N ALA A 35 2.37 2.33 8.51
CA ALA A 35 1.92 1.41 7.49
C ALA A 35 2.83 1.44 6.27
N THR A 36 2.55 0.57 5.29
CA THR A 36 3.28 0.55 4.01
C THR A 36 2.33 0.95 2.89
N PHE A 37 2.77 1.90 2.06
CA PHE A 37 2.01 2.42 0.92
C PHE A 37 2.66 2.00 -0.40
N PHE A 38 1.96 1.22 -1.22
CA PHE A 38 2.37 0.88 -2.57
C PHE A 38 1.77 1.88 -3.56
N MET A 39 2.61 2.82 -4.00
CA MET A 39 2.16 4.02 -4.70
C MET A 39 2.31 3.93 -6.20
N VAL A 40 1.34 4.50 -6.91
CA VAL A 40 1.33 4.66 -8.35
C VAL A 40 2.17 5.88 -8.74
N GLY A 41 3.16 5.69 -9.60
CA GLY A 41 4.12 6.75 -9.93
C GLY A 41 3.49 7.99 -10.58
N ASP A 42 2.44 7.81 -11.40
CA ASP A 42 1.71 8.94 -11.99
C ASP A 42 0.94 9.75 -10.93
N ASN A 43 0.49 9.10 -9.85
CA ASN A 43 -0.11 9.81 -8.72
C ASN A 43 0.94 10.57 -7.92
N ILE A 44 2.14 10.01 -7.71
CA ILE A 44 3.26 10.74 -7.09
C ILE A 44 3.60 12.00 -7.91
N ARG A 45 3.67 11.86 -9.24
CA ARG A 45 3.92 12.98 -10.16
C ARG A 45 2.86 14.07 -10.05
N LYS A 46 1.58 13.71 -9.91
CA LYS A 46 0.44 14.62 -9.85
C LYS A 46 0.25 15.23 -8.46
N HIS A 47 0.59 14.48 -7.42
CA HIS A 47 0.31 14.79 -6.02
C HIS A 47 1.58 14.68 -5.16
N PRO A 48 2.63 15.47 -5.46
CA PRO A 48 3.92 15.39 -4.78
C PRO A 48 3.82 15.78 -3.29
N ASP A 49 2.86 16.64 -2.93
CA ASP A 49 2.67 17.07 -1.54
C ASP A 49 2.14 15.92 -0.68
N GLU A 50 1.17 15.16 -1.17
CA GLU A 50 0.64 13.99 -0.47
C GLU A 50 1.70 12.87 -0.38
N PHE A 51 2.51 12.70 -1.42
CA PHE A 51 3.66 11.78 -1.35
C PHE A 51 4.63 12.20 -0.24
N ARG A 52 4.98 13.49 -0.18
CA ARG A 52 5.86 14.04 0.85
C ARG A 52 5.29 13.81 2.26
N MET A 53 3.98 14.04 2.46
CA MET A 53 3.31 13.77 3.75
C MET A 53 3.51 12.33 4.21
N VAL A 54 3.41 11.35 3.32
CA VAL A 54 3.62 9.93 3.65
C VAL A 54 5.06 9.68 4.12
N VAL A 55 6.04 10.26 3.40
CA VAL A 55 7.47 10.13 3.72
C VAL A 55 7.81 10.81 5.05
N GLU A 56 7.38 12.06 5.25
CA GLU A 56 7.65 12.85 6.46
C GLU A 56 7.04 12.25 7.72
N ARG A 57 5.87 11.63 7.59
CA ARG A 57 5.23 10.91 8.70
C ARG A 57 5.86 9.53 8.95
N GLY A 58 6.92 9.16 8.21
CA GLY A 58 7.73 7.96 8.45
C GLY A 58 7.04 6.65 8.08
N HIS A 59 6.10 6.68 7.14
CA HIS A 59 5.51 5.48 6.58
C HIS A 59 6.42 4.85 5.53
N ARG A 60 6.35 3.53 5.39
CA ARG A 60 7.08 2.78 4.38
C ARG A 60 6.46 2.99 3.01
N ILE A 61 7.27 3.13 1.96
CA ILE A 61 6.79 3.24 0.59
C ILE A 61 7.28 2.08 -0.28
N GLY A 62 6.45 1.69 -1.25
CA GLY A 62 6.73 0.66 -2.24
C GLY A 62 6.19 1.07 -3.61
N ASN A 63 6.74 0.45 -4.65
CA ASN A 63 6.41 0.72 -6.04
C ASN A 63 5.17 -0.08 -6.50
N HIS A 64 4.21 0.61 -7.12
CA HIS A 64 2.99 0.01 -7.69
C HIS A 64 2.84 0.31 -9.19
N THR A 65 3.98 0.33 -9.93
CA THR A 65 4.13 0.77 -11.32
C THR A 65 3.80 2.26 -11.53
N PHE A 66 4.12 2.81 -12.70
CA PHE A 66 3.84 4.22 -12.97
C PHE A 66 2.36 4.47 -13.34
N ASN A 67 1.78 3.62 -14.18
CA ASN A 67 0.39 3.77 -14.66
C ASN A 67 -0.58 2.71 -14.13
N HIS A 68 -0.25 2.00 -13.05
CA HIS A 68 -1.08 0.93 -12.49
C HIS A 68 -1.42 -0.15 -13.52
N ILE A 69 -0.43 -0.56 -14.34
CA ILE A 69 -0.63 -1.49 -15.45
C ILE A 69 -0.61 -2.95 -15.00
N ARG A 70 -1.42 -3.80 -15.65
CA ARG A 70 -1.43 -5.24 -15.42
C ARG A 70 -0.28 -5.93 -16.16
N GLY A 71 0.54 -6.69 -15.45
CA GLY A 71 1.69 -7.34 -16.06
C GLY A 71 1.35 -8.24 -17.25
N PHE A 72 0.21 -8.93 -17.23
CA PHE A 72 -0.24 -9.83 -18.31
C PHE A 72 -0.68 -9.11 -19.60
N GLU A 73 -0.87 -7.81 -19.57
CA GLU A 73 -1.30 -7.00 -20.72
C GLU A 73 -0.12 -6.33 -21.44
N TYR A 74 1.09 -6.45 -20.88
CA TYR A 74 2.27 -5.73 -21.37
C TYR A 74 3.48 -6.64 -21.56
N THR A 75 4.29 -6.33 -22.58
CA THR A 75 5.59 -6.99 -22.73
C THR A 75 6.49 -6.76 -21.51
N ALA A 76 7.43 -7.64 -21.25
CA ALA A 76 8.36 -7.46 -20.14
C ALA A 76 9.08 -6.11 -20.22
N LYS A 77 9.55 -5.70 -21.39
CA LYS A 77 10.22 -4.40 -21.60
C LYS A 77 9.33 -3.22 -21.15
N ASN A 78 8.07 -3.20 -21.57
CA ASN A 78 7.17 -2.10 -21.25
C ASN A 78 6.80 -2.10 -19.75
N TYR A 79 6.55 -3.28 -19.18
CA TYR A 79 6.23 -3.41 -17.75
C TYR A 79 7.38 -2.96 -16.86
N LEU A 80 8.61 -3.42 -17.16
CA LEU A 80 9.81 -3.04 -16.43
C LEU A 80 10.12 -1.55 -16.58
N GLY A 81 9.99 -1.00 -17.79
CA GLY A 81 10.15 0.45 -18.02
C GLY A 81 9.16 1.28 -17.23
N ASN A 82 7.89 0.82 -17.14
CA ASN A 82 6.86 1.49 -16.34
C ASN A 82 7.16 1.42 -14.83
N THR A 83 7.72 0.29 -14.36
CA THR A 83 8.15 0.14 -12.97
C THR A 83 9.34 1.04 -12.64
N GLU A 84 10.32 1.13 -13.55
CA GLU A 84 11.49 2.00 -13.37
C GLU A 84 11.10 3.48 -13.38
N GLN A 85 10.17 3.87 -14.25
CA GLN A 85 9.62 5.22 -14.25
C GLN A 85 9.00 5.60 -12.90
N ALA A 86 8.24 4.70 -12.29
CA ALA A 86 7.69 4.94 -10.94
C ALA A 86 8.79 5.13 -9.89
N LYS A 87 9.85 4.30 -9.95
CA LYS A 87 10.99 4.41 -9.04
C LYS A 87 11.65 5.79 -9.13
N ILE A 88 11.89 6.28 -10.35
CA ILE A 88 12.48 7.61 -10.57
C ILE A 88 11.64 8.69 -9.86
N PHE A 89 10.32 8.68 -9.99
CA PHE A 89 9.46 9.66 -9.31
C PHE A 89 9.47 9.49 -7.79
N MET A 90 9.57 8.27 -7.27
CA MET A 90 9.71 8.03 -5.83
C MET A 90 11.02 8.60 -5.29
N GLU A 91 12.12 8.44 -6.02
CA GLU A 91 13.43 8.97 -5.65
C GLU A 91 13.50 10.50 -5.80
N MET A 92 12.93 11.06 -6.87
CA MET A 92 12.89 12.52 -7.11
C MET A 92 11.89 13.24 -6.20
N GLY A 93 10.79 12.60 -5.83
CA GLY A 93 9.79 13.19 -4.93
C GLY A 93 10.33 13.42 -3.52
N GLY A 94 11.51 12.88 -3.23
CA GLY A 94 12.28 13.14 -2.03
C GLY A 94 13.22 14.35 -2.09
N ASP A 95 13.22 15.12 -3.16
CA ASP A 95 14.16 16.22 -3.41
C ASP A 95 14.02 17.43 -2.46
N ILE A 96 13.32 17.28 -1.35
CA ILE A 96 13.09 18.33 -0.38
C ILE A 96 13.40 17.80 1.02
N ASN A 97 14.63 17.84 1.45
CA ASN A 97 15.06 17.64 2.85
C ASN A 97 14.44 16.41 3.59
N CYS A 98 13.74 15.55 2.89
CA CYS A 98 13.17 14.31 3.37
C CYS A 98 14.13 13.14 3.18
N ASN A 99 14.40 12.38 4.20
CA ASN A 99 15.23 11.18 4.09
C ASN A 99 14.40 10.02 3.46
N VAL A 100 14.08 10.16 2.15
CA VAL A 100 13.33 9.15 1.39
C VAL A 100 14.01 7.80 1.45
N GLU A 101 15.34 7.76 1.45
CA GLU A 101 16.10 6.52 1.50
C GLU A 101 15.67 5.63 2.68
N LYS A 102 15.48 6.21 3.85
CA LYS A 102 15.10 5.48 5.06
C LYS A 102 13.73 4.76 4.94
N VAL A 103 12.79 5.33 4.20
CA VAL A 103 11.43 4.77 4.03
C VAL A 103 11.28 4.01 2.70
N LEU A 104 12.22 4.16 1.77
CA LEU A 104 12.21 3.52 0.46
C LEU A 104 12.99 2.19 0.45
N TYR A 105 14.15 2.10 1.15
CA TYR A 105 15.01 0.93 1.08
C TYR A 105 14.83 -0.04 2.25
N PRO A 106 14.92 -1.36 1.99
CA PRO A 106 15.05 -2.02 0.68
C PRO A 106 13.81 -1.79 -0.19
N LEU A 107 14.00 -1.70 -1.51
CA LEU A 107 12.90 -1.42 -2.45
C LEU A 107 11.81 -2.49 -2.40
N LEU A 108 10.58 -2.06 -2.16
CA LEU A 108 9.39 -2.91 -2.18
C LEU A 108 8.63 -2.72 -3.51
N PHE A 109 8.08 -3.81 -4.03
CA PHE A 109 7.23 -3.78 -5.21
C PHE A 109 6.00 -4.66 -5.01
N ARG A 110 4.84 -4.14 -5.38
CA ARG A 110 3.60 -4.92 -5.48
C ARG A 110 3.04 -4.80 -6.89
N PRO A 111 2.84 -5.93 -7.60
CA PRO A 111 2.26 -5.87 -8.94
C PRO A 111 0.79 -5.46 -8.87
N PRO A 112 0.34 -4.48 -9.68
CA PRO A 112 -1.07 -4.15 -9.80
C PRO A 112 -1.92 -5.39 -10.10
N HIS A 113 -3.06 -5.50 -9.42
CA HIS A 113 -3.96 -6.65 -9.50
C HIS A 113 -3.34 -8.02 -9.13
N GLY A 114 -2.11 -8.06 -8.62
CA GLY A 114 -1.37 -9.29 -8.33
C GLY A 114 -0.87 -10.03 -9.58
N HIS A 115 -0.83 -9.38 -10.74
CA HIS A 115 -0.57 -10.04 -12.02
C HIS A 115 0.76 -9.60 -12.64
N MET A 116 1.64 -10.58 -12.90
CA MET A 116 2.85 -10.40 -13.71
C MET A 116 3.30 -11.75 -14.33
N PHE A 117 3.99 -11.70 -15.47
CA PHE A 117 4.60 -12.87 -16.07
C PHE A 117 5.87 -13.29 -15.33
N ALA A 118 6.24 -14.56 -15.46
CA ALA A 118 7.44 -15.11 -14.82
C ALA A 118 8.73 -14.36 -15.17
N ASN A 119 8.89 -13.91 -16.41
CA ASN A 119 10.05 -13.14 -16.84
C ASN A 119 10.10 -11.73 -16.22
N GLN A 120 8.95 -11.08 -16.01
CA GLN A 120 8.83 -9.82 -15.28
C GLN A 120 9.24 -10.02 -13.82
N TYR A 121 8.70 -11.05 -13.17
CA TYR A 121 9.04 -11.42 -11.79
C TYR A 121 10.52 -11.71 -11.62
N LEU A 122 11.11 -12.57 -12.47
CA LEU A 122 12.52 -12.95 -12.37
C LEU A 122 13.47 -11.77 -12.53
N THR A 123 13.08 -10.75 -13.27
CA THR A 123 13.84 -9.49 -13.40
C THR A 123 13.66 -8.60 -12.19
N LEU A 124 12.40 -8.33 -11.80
CA LEU A 124 12.10 -7.40 -10.70
C LEU A 124 12.63 -7.88 -9.34
N LYS A 125 12.60 -9.18 -9.06
CA LYS A 125 13.10 -9.73 -7.79
C LYS A 125 14.60 -9.53 -7.55
N ARG A 126 15.36 -9.11 -8.57
CA ARG A 126 16.79 -8.76 -8.42
C ARG A 126 16.99 -7.41 -7.73
N THR A 127 16.01 -6.53 -7.85
CA THR A 127 16.06 -5.16 -7.33
C THR A 127 15.05 -4.93 -6.22
N TYR A 128 13.89 -5.59 -6.29
CA TYR A 128 12.78 -5.39 -5.38
C TYR A 128 12.48 -6.64 -4.54
N LYS A 129 12.11 -6.42 -3.30
CA LYS A 129 11.34 -7.41 -2.52
C LYS A 129 9.90 -7.37 -3.01
N ILE A 130 9.47 -8.43 -3.69
CA ILE A 130 8.09 -8.54 -4.19
C ILE A 130 7.18 -8.89 -3.02
N VAL A 131 6.17 -8.05 -2.79
CA VAL A 131 5.24 -8.17 -1.67
C VAL A 131 3.82 -8.37 -2.21
N MET A 132 3.24 -9.51 -1.88
CA MET A 132 1.83 -9.80 -2.14
C MET A 132 1.00 -9.48 -0.90
N TRP A 133 -0.10 -10.15 -0.69
CA TRP A 133 -1.00 -9.99 0.44
C TRP A 133 -1.55 -11.34 0.90
N ASP A 134 -1.98 -11.40 2.15
CA ASP A 134 -2.78 -12.50 2.68
C ASP A 134 -4.27 -12.17 2.59
N LEU A 135 -4.61 -10.88 2.77
CA LEU A 135 -5.98 -10.41 2.76
C LEU A 135 -6.13 -9.11 1.97
N VAL A 136 -6.91 -9.15 0.88
CA VAL A 136 -7.46 -7.94 0.25
C VAL A 136 -8.83 -7.67 0.84
N THR A 137 -9.03 -6.52 1.44
CA THR A 137 -10.28 -6.14 2.11
C THR A 137 -11.44 -5.94 1.14
N ARG A 138 -11.14 -5.63 -0.12
CA ARG A 138 -12.09 -5.31 -1.21
C ARG A 138 -12.90 -4.04 -0.94
N ASP A 139 -12.30 -3.09 -0.24
CA ASP A 139 -12.87 -1.78 0.08
C ASP A 139 -13.26 -0.97 -1.17
N TYR A 140 -12.58 -1.17 -2.31
CA TYR A 140 -12.91 -0.59 -3.61
C TYR A 140 -14.19 -1.16 -4.24
N SER A 141 -14.75 -2.24 -3.72
CA SER A 141 -15.86 -2.96 -4.37
C SER A 141 -17.19 -2.23 -4.19
N LYS A 142 -17.85 -1.91 -5.32
CA LYS A 142 -19.21 -1.36 -5.32
C LYS A 142 -20.27 -2.37 -4.86
N LYS A 143 -19.93 -3.67 -4.80
CA LYS A 143 -20.82 -4.77 -4.40
C LYS A 143 -20.77 -5.02 -2.89
N LEU A 144 -19.77 -4.52 -2.19
CA LEU A 144 -19.64 -4.63 -0.74
C LEU A 144 -19.97 -3.30 -0.07
N ARG A 145 -20.41 -3.40 1.17
CA ARG A 145 -20.59 -2.25 2.08
C ARG A 145 -19.55 -2.31 3.19
N GLY A 146 -19.29 -1.18 3.84
CA GLY A 146 -18.29 -1.07 4.92
C GLY A 146 -18.32 -2.19 5.95
N PRO A 147 -19.52 -2.61 6.50
CA PRO A 147 -19.60 -3.74 7.44
C PRO A 147 -19.08 -5.06 6.87
N GLN A 148 -19.29 -5.33 5.58
CA GLN A 148 -18.80 -6.55 4.94
C GLN A 148 -17.29 -6.50 4.70
N VAL A 149 -16.75 -5.31 4.40
CA VAL A 149 -15.29 -5.09 4.30
C VAL A 149 -14.63 -5.30 5.66
N LEU A 150 -15.21 -4.77 6.74
CA LEU A 150 -14.76 -5.01 8.11
C LEU A 150 -14.82 -6.50 8.47
N ALA A 151 -15.92 -7.16 8.14
CA ALA A 151 -16.10 -8.60 8.40
C ALA A 151 -15.02 -9.46 7.72
N ASN A 152 -14.52 -9.06 6.54
CA ASN A 152 -13.38 -9.72 5.91
C ASN A 152 -12.13 -9.64 6.79
N VAL A 153 -11.84 -8.47 7.39
CA VAL A 153 -10.69 -8.33 8.29
C VAL A 153 -10.88 -9.19 9.52
N MET A 154 -12.03 -9.08 10.19
CA MET A 154 -12.33 -9.84 11.42
C MET A 154 -12.25 -11.36 11.20
N ARG A 155 -12.66 -11.84 10.04
CA ARG A 155 -12.72 -13.28 9.73
C ARG A 155 -11.38 -13.87 9.29
N TYR A 156 -10.56 -13.09 8.57
CA TYR A 156 -9.40 -13.63 7.87
C TYR A 156 -8.06 -13.11 8.36
N ALA A 157 -8.03 -12.06 9.19
CA ALA A 157 -6.79 -11.60 9.80
C ALA A 157 -6.24 -12.68 10.74
N ARG A 158 -4.94 -12.92 10.63
CA ARG A 158 -4.20 -13.87 11.45
C ARG A 158 -2.77 -13.39 11.63
N ASN A 159 -2.03 -14.01 12.53
CA ASN A 159 -0.64 -13.63 12.77
C ASN A 159 0.18 -13.65 11.47
N GLY A 160 0.94 -12.58 11.25
CA GLY A 160 1.75 -12.37 10.04
C GLY A 160 0.99 -11.84 8.83
N SER A 161 -0.35 -11.63 8.90
CA SER A 161 -1.13 -11.20 7.76
C SER A 161 -0.73 -9.84 7.20
N ILE A 162 -0.52 -9.78 5.90
CA ILE A 162 -0.43 -8.55 5.12
C ILE A 162 -1.85 -8.21 4.65
N ILE A 163 -2.42 -7.16 5.23
CA ILE A 163 -3.80 -6.71 4.99
C ILE A 163 -3.76 -5.49 4.06
N THR A 164 -4.47 -5.58 2.94
CA THR A 164 -4.47 -4.53 1.91
C THR A 164 -5.80 -3.79 1.89
N PHE A 165 -5.74 -2.49 2.14
CA PHE A 165 -6.71 -1.47 1.81
C PHE A 165 -6.24 -0.66 0.60
N HIS A 166 -7.06 0.29 0.13
CA HIS A 166 -6.71 1.15 -0.99
C HIS A 166 -6.97 2.61 -0.64
N ASP A 167 -5.93 3.44 -0.66
CA ASP A 167 -6.08 4.89 -0.54
C ASP A 167 -6.41 5.49 -1.92
N SER A 168 -7.56 5.09 -2.46
CA SER A 168 -8.03 5.42 -3.79
C SER A 168 -9.45 6.01 -3.77
N LEU A 169 -9.78 6.80 -4.81
CA LEU A 169 -11.13 7.38 -4.96
C LEU A 169 -12.22 6.31 -5.03
N LYS A 170 -11.92 5.10 -5.52
CA LYS A 170 -12.91 4.01 -5.57
C LYS A 170 -13.32 3.55 -4.16
N SER A 171 -12.37 3.43 -3.26
CA SER A 171 -12.59 3.04 -1.86
C SER A 171 -13.18 4.18 -1.04
N TRP A 172 -12.86 5.42 -1.41
CA TRP A 172 -13.37 6.62 -0.77
C TRP A 172 -14.83 6.90 -1.13
N CYS A 173 -15.13 7.00 -2.42
CA CYS A 173 -16.47 7.40 -2.90
C CYS A 173 -17.59 6.41 -2.54
N ASN A 174 -17.28 5.15 -2.25
CA ASN A 174 -18.27 4.17 -1.82
C ASN A 174 -18.46 4.11 -0.30
N GLY A 175 -17.66 4.86 0.47
CA GLY A 175 -17.71 4.93 1.93
C GLY A 175 -17.14 3.71 2.67
N ASN A 176 -16.62 2.73 1.96
CA ASN A 176 -16.15 1.49 2.55
C ASN A 176 -14.88 1.67 3.39
N LEU A 177 -13.92 2.47 2.88
CA LEU A 177 -12.68 2.75 3.57
C LEU A 177 -12.93 3.48 4.90
N GLN A 178 -13.74 4.56 4.85
CA GLN A 178 -14.06 5.37 6.04
C GLN A 178 -14.80 4.57 7.11
N TYR A 179 -15.62 3.61 6.70
CA TYR A 179 -16.32 2.75 7.64
C TYR A 179 -15.41 1.67 8.23
N ALA A 180 -14.68 0.96 7.36
CA ALA A 180 -14.00 -0.27 7.75
C ALA A 180 -12.63 -0.04 8.39
N LEU A 181 -11.82 0.91 7.88
CA LEU A 181 -10.44 1.06 8.33
C LEU A 181 -10.31 1.42 9.82
N PRO A 182 -11.02 2.43 10.37
CA PRO A 182 -10.91 2.74 11.80
C PRO A 182 -11.29 1.55 12.68
N ARG A 183 -12.40 0.89 12.35
CA ARG A 183 -12.91 -0.26 13.11
C ARG A 183 -12.02 -1.50 12.98
N ALA A 184 -11.37 -1.67 11.84
CA ALA A 184 -10.40 -2.73 11.65
C ALA A 184 -9.14 -2.53 12.51
N ILE A 185 -8.66 -1.28 12.62
CA ILE A 185 -7.54 -0.94 13.50
C ILE A 185 -7.90 -1.21 14.96
N ASP A 186 -9.07 -0.74 15.41
CA ASP A 186 -9.56 -0.98 16.78
C ASP A 186 -9.65 -2.48 17.07
N PHE A 187 -10.33 -3.24 16.22
CA PHE A 187 -10.46 -4.70 16.34
C PHE A 187 -9.10 -5.41 16.42
N LEU A 188 -8.16 -5.08 15.51
CA LEU A 188 -6.84 -5.71 15.51
C LEU A 188 -6.06 -5.44 16.80
N LYS A 189 -6.16 -4.23 17.34
CA LYS A 189 -5.55 -3.87 18.63
C LYS A 189 -6.23 -4.58 19.81
N GLU A 190 -7.56 -4.64 19.83
CA GLU A 190 -8.34 -5.35 20.85
C GLU A 190 -8.01 -6.84 20.85
N GLU A 191 -7.80 -7.45 19.68
CA GLU A 191 -7.32 -8.83 19.54
C GLU A 191 -5.84 -8.99 19.92
N GLY A 192 -5.13 -7.92 20.30
CA GLY A 192 -3.74 -7.94 20.74
C GLY A 192 -2.73 -8.05 19.59
N TYR A 193 -3.09 -7.67 18.36
CA TYR A 193 -2.13 -7.58 17.28
C TYR A 193 -1.30 -6.30 17.36
N GLU A 194 0.00 -6.42 17.17
CA GLU A 194 0.87 -5.30 16.87
C GLU A 194 0.81 -5.00 15.38
N LEU A 195 0.55 -3.72 15.02
CA LEU A 195 0.51 -3.28 13.64
C LEU A 195 1.90 -2.79 13.22
N LYS A 196 2.55 -3.56 12.36
CA LYS A 196 3.94 -3.34 11.94
C LYS A 196 4.07 -2.87 10.49
N VAL A 197 5.26 -2.40 10.18
CA VAL A 197 5.70 -1.99 8.84
C VAL A 197 6.47 -3.14 8.17
N LEU A 198 6.34 -3.30 6.83
CA LEU A 198 7.04 -4.33 6.03
C LEU A 198 8.54 -4.05 5.91
#